data_3aa68133aef9d330f141ae19b44526ad
#
_entry.id   3aa68133aef9d330f141ae19b44526ad
#
_cell.length_a   1.000
_cell.length_b   1.000
_cell.length_c   1.000
_cell.angle_alpha   90.00
_cell.angle_beta   90.00
_cell.angle_gamma   90.00
#
_symmetry.space_group_name_H-M   'P 1'
#
loop_
_entity.id
_entity.type
_entity.pdbx_description
1 polymer ?
#
loop_
_entity_poly.entity_id
_entity_poly.type
_entity_poly.pdbx_seq_one_letter_code
_entity_poly.pdbx_strand_id
1 'polypeptide(L)'
;MFLQPKKTKYKKIKKGNKLKFNFKNNKLKFGDIGLLSIESGIITARQIESARQIINRKIKRKGKVWIRVFPNLPVTSKPTEVRMGKGKGNVSHWCVKVASGTMLFEICNDNSYDSIKALNSGKHKLPVKTKIIKN
;
A
#
# COMPACT_ATOMS: atom_id res chain seq x y z
N MET A 1 11.05 8.35 2.23
CA MET A 1 10.31 8.72 0.98
C MET A 1 8.92 9.17 1.36
N PHE A 2 8.51 10.37 0.96
CA PHE A 2 7.15 10.84 1.22
C PHE A 2 6.23 10.32 0.11
N LEU A 3 5.47 9.26 0.40
CA LEU A 3 4.45 8.72 -0.49
C LEU A 3 3.17 9.57 -0.37
N GLN A 4 3.16 10.71 -1.05
CA GLN A 4 2.00 11.61 -1.11
C GLN A 4 1.95 12.32 -2.46
N PRO A 5 0.76 12.72 -2.96
CA PRO A 5 0.64 13.49 -4.19
C PRO A 5 1.34 14.85 -4.06
N LYS A 6 2.08 15.26 -5.10
CA LYS A 6 2.71 16.61 -5.15
C LYS A 6 1.68 17.72 -5.29
N LYS A 7 0.65 17.50 -6.11
CA LYS A 7 -0.47 18.44 -6.34
C LYS A 7 -1.79 17.68 -6.28
N THR A 8 -2.82 18.29 -5.73
CA THR A 8 -4.18 17.74 -5.66
C THR A 8 -5.18 18.78 -6.15
N LYS A 9 -6.16 18.35 -6.94
CA LYS A 9 -7.26 19.23 -7.38
C LYS A 9 -8.12 19.68 -6.18
N TYR A 10 -8.37 18.73 -5.25
CA TYR A 10 -9.12 19.01 -4.03
C TYR A 10 -8.34 18.54 -2.81
N LYS A 11 -8.24 19.41 -1.80
CA LYS A 11 -7.53 19.09 -0.54
C LYS A 11 -8.24 18.02 0.30
N LYS A 12 -9.56 17.93 0.22
CA LYS A 12 -10.39 17.04 1.05
C LYS A 12 -11.38 16.30 0.15
N ILE A 13 -11.52 14.99 0.35
CA ILE A 13 -12.36 14.11 -0.48
C ILE A 13 -13.25 13.27 0.45
N LYS A 14 -14.45 12.89 0.00
CA LYS A 14 -15.27 11.87 0.66
C LYS A 14 -14.55 10.52 0.65
N LYS A 15 -14.50 9.84 1.79
CA LYS A 15 -13.83 8.55 1.92
C LYS A 15 -14.49 7.45 1.07
N GLY A 16 -15.82 7.51 0.91
CA GLY A 16 -16.59 6.52 0.14
C GLY A 16 -16.52 5.10 0.73
N ASN A 17 -17.15 4.15 0.06
CA ASN A 17 -17.27 2.76 0.49
C ASN A 17 -15.99 1.93 0.21
N LYS A 18 -15.92 0.72 0.77
CA LYS A 18 -14.88 -0.27 0.45
C LYS A 18 -14.98 -0.65 -1.04
N LEU A 19 -13.83 -0.88 -1.66
CA LEU A 19 -13.77 -1.34 -3.03
C LEU A 19 -14.15 -2.83 -3.10
N LYS A 20 -14.82 -3.21 -4.20
CA LYS A 20 -15.09 -4.61 -4.54
C LYS A 20 -13.83 -5.25 -5.14
N PHE A 21 -13.95 -6.46 -5.66
CA PHE A 21 -12.86 -7.19 -6.29
C PHE A 21 -12.28 -6.46 -7.51
N ASN A 22 -10.96 -6.55 -7.72
CA ASN A 22 -10.26 -5.91 -8.84
C ASN A 22 -9.59 -6.96 -9.72
N PHE A 23 -10.15 -7.20 -10.91
CA PHE A 23 -9.62 -8.15 -11.89
C PHE A 23 -8.45 -7.58 -12.73
N LYS A 24 -8.34 -6.24 -12.84
CA LYS A 24 -7.36 -5.61 -13.73
C LYS A 24 -5.93 -5.63 -13.21
N ASN A 25 -5.76 -5.58 -11.88
CA ASN A 25 -4.45 -5.44 -11.23
C ASN A 25 -3.99 -6.71 -10.50
N ASN A 26 -4.50 -7.87 -10.86
CA ASN A 26 -4.17 -9.15 -10.22
C ASN A 26 -2.99 -9.87 -10.85
N LYS A 27 -2.48 -9.39 -11.99
CA LYS A 27 -1.36 -10.00 -12.72
C LYS A 27 -0.04 -9.28 -12.42
N LEU A 28 1.05 -10.04 -12.39
CA LEU A 28 2.41 -9.52 -12.36
C LEU A 28 2.68 -8.77 -13.67
N LYS A 29 3.42 -7.65 -13.59
CA LYS A 29 3.79 -6.83 -14.75
C LYS A 29 5.29 -6.54 -14.82
N PHE A 30 5.95 -6.43 -13.70
CA PHE A 30 7.34 -5.96 -13.61
C PHE A 30 8.27 -6.98 -12.98
N GLY A 31 7.78 -7.78 -12.05
CA GLY A 31 8.57 -8.75 -11.31
C GLY A 31 8.09 -10.18 -11.50
N ASP A 32 8.86 -11.13 -10.99
CA ASP A 32 8.60 -12.57 -11.09
C ASP A 32 7.72 -13.06 -9.92
N ILE A 33 7.78 -12.35 -8.80
CA ILE A 33 7.05 -12.68 -7.58
C ILE A 33 6.38 -11.42 -7.04
N GLY A 34 5.11 -11.54 -6.61
CA GLY A 34 4.35 -10.42 -6.09
C GLY A 34 3.52 -10.73 -4.85
N LEU A 35 3.15 -9.67 -4.14
CA LEU A 35 2.28 -9.70 -2.99
C LEU A 35 0.90 -9.14 -3.37
N LEU A 36 -0.10 -10.01 -3.38
CA LEU A 36 -1.50 -9.70 -3.73
C LEU A 36 -2.34 -9.54 -2.47
N SER A 37 -3.24 -8.56 -2.46
CA SER A 37 -4.25 -8.41 -1.40
C SER A 37 -5.40 -9.39 -1.61
N ILE A 38 -5.75 -10.17 -0.59
CA ILE A 38 -6.93 -11.05 -0.57
C ILE A 38 -8.17 -10.27 -0.13
N GLU A 39 -7.99 -9.32 0.78
CA GLU A 39 -9.08 -8.52 1.36
C GLU A 39 -9.05 -7.09 0.86
N SER A 40 -10.23 -6.46 0.80
CA SER A 40 -10.32 -5.02 0.57
C SER A 40 -10.06 -4.26 1.87
N GLY A 41 -9.26 -3.19 1.80
CA GLY A 41 -8.89 -2.40 2.96
C GLY A 41 -8.33 -1.04 2.62
N ILE A 42 -7.83 -0.36 3.63
CA ILE A 42 -7.16 0.93 3.50
C ILE A 42 -5.75 0.78 4.07
N ILE A 43 -4.76 1.16 3.26
CA ILE A 43 -3.35 1.10 3.65
C ILE A 43 -2.81 2.52 3.69
N THR A 44 -2.13 2.88 4.79
CA THR A 44 -1.51 4.19 4.94
C THR A 44 -0.15 4.27 4.23
N ALA A 45 0.26 5.48 3.87
CA ALA A 45 1.59 5.73 3.28
C ALA A 45 2.72 5.19 4.18
N ARG A 46 2.59 5.32 5.51
CA ARG A 46 3.57 4.81 6.49
C ARG A 46 3.67 3.28 6.47
N GLN A 47 2.56 2.57 6.32
CA GLN A 47 2.54 1.11 6.24
C GLN A 47 3.19 0.61 4.94
N ILE A 48 2.92 1.27 3.80
CA ILE A 48 3.57 0.94 2.52
C ILE A 48 5.09 1.12 2.64
N GLU A 49 5.54 2.24 3.21
CA GLU A 49 6.97 2.51 3.35
C GLU A 49 7.65 1.53 4.32
N SER A 50 7.02 1.19 5.44
CA SER A 50 7.57 0.21 6.39
C SER A 50 7.69 -1.19 5.77
N ALA A 51 6.70 -1.61 4.96
CA ALA A 51 6.76 -2.87 4.23
C ALA A 51 7.89 -2.85 3.18
N ARG A 52 8.02 -1.77 2.39
CA ARG A 52 9.08 -1.61 1.40
C ARG A 52 10.48 -1.72 2.05
N GLN A 53 10.69 -1.05 3.18
CA GLN A 53 11.98 -1.06 3.88
C GLN A 53 12.36 -2.46 4.36
N ILE A 54 11.42 -3.21 4.93
CA ILE A 54 11.68 -4.58 5.38
C ILE A 54 11.97 -5.50 4.20
N ILE A 55 11.20 -5.39 3.11
CA ILE A 55 11.43 -6.16 1.89
C ILE A 55 12.85 -5.90 1.37
N ASN A 56 13.23 -4.64 1.17
CA ASN A 56 14.57 -4.28 0.69
C ASN A 56 15.71 -4.76 1.61
N ARG A 57 15.50 -4.69 2.94
CA ARG A 57 16.48 -5.17 3.90
C ARG A 57 16.69 -6.68 3.78
N LYS A 58 15.61 -7.45 3.62
CA LYS A 58 15.68 -8.92 3.50
C LYS A 58 16.32 -9.39 2.21
N ILE A 59 16.09 -8.69 1.09
CA ILE A 59 16.74 -8.98 -0.20
C ILE A 59 18.21 -8.52 -0.20
N LYS A 60 18.71 -7.87 0.87
CA LYS A 60 20.07 -7.29 0.94
C LYS A 60 20.38 -6.34 -0.22
N ARG A 61 19.35 -5.64 -0.73
CA ARG A 61 19.39 -4.76 -1.91
C ARG A 61 19.75 -5.47 -3.23
N LYS A 62 19.75 -6.80 -3.27
CA LYS A 62 19.87 -7.57 -4.50
C LYS A 62 18.49 -7.62 -5.16
N GLY A 63 18.41 -7.29 -6.44
CA GLY A 63 17.16 -7.25 -7.16
C GLY A 63 16.38 -5.93 -7.04
N LYS A 64 15.22 -5.87 -7.67
CA LYS A 64 14.38 -4.68 -7.79
C LYS A 64 13.01 -4.90 -7.18
N VAL A 65 12.52 -3.89 -6.43
CA VAL A 65 11.20 -3.89 -5.78
C VAL A 65 10.35 -2.80 -6.38
N TRP A 66 9.14 -3.13 -6.83
CA TRP A 66 8.14 -2.18 -7.31
C TRP A 66 6.98 -2.09 -6.34
N ILE A 67 6.57 -0.86 -6.03
CA ILE A 67 5.34 -0.57 -5.31
C ILE A 67 4.25 -0.34 -6.35
N ARG A 68 3.20 -1.17 -6.34
CA ARG A 68 2.09 -1.11 -7.31
C ARG A 68 0.93 -0.23 -6.85
N VAL A 69 0.96 0.26 -5.63
CA VAL A 69 -0.10 1.07 -5.02
C VAL A 69 0.45 2.44 -4.62
N PHE A 70 -0.39 3.47 -4.76
CA PHE A 70 0.00 4.84 -4.40
C PHE A 70 -1.07 5.48 -3.50
N PRO A 71 -0.70 6.06 -2.35
CA PRO A 71 -1.65 6.67 -1.42
C PRO A 71 -2.11 8.05 -1.92
N ASN A 72 -3.26 8.06 -2.57
CA ASN A 72 -3.87 9.25 -3.17
C ASN A 72 -5.10 9.79 -2.41
N LEU A 73 -5.56 9.07 -1.37
CA LEU A 73 -6.72 9.46 -0.59
C LEU A 73 -6.30 10.21 0.67
N PRO A 74 -6.67 11.49 0.84
CA PRO A 74 -6.40 12.25 2.06
C PRO A 74 -7.35 11.83 3.18
N VAL A 75 -6.81 11.50 4.34
CA VAL A 75 -7.57 11.25 5.57
C VAL A 75 -7.47 12.48 6.45
N THR A 76 -8.62 12.99 6.88
CA THR A 76 -8.71 14.18 7.72
C THR A 76 -8.94 13.79 9.18
N SER A 77 -8.33 14.51 10.10
CA SER A 77 -8.61 14.44 11.54
C SER A 77 -8.72 15.83 12.11
N LYS A 78 -9.46 15.95 13.21
CA LYS A 78 -9.48 17.18 14.03
C LYS A 78 -8.52 17.00 15.20
N PRO A 79 -7.84 18.06 15.66
CA PRO A 79 -7.10 18.03 16.92
C PRO A 79 -8.04 17.68 18.09
N THR A 80 -7.51 17.06 19.12
CA THR A 80 -8.28 16.64 20.30
C THR A 80 -8.90 17.81 21.08
N GLU A 81 -8.25 18.97 21.03
CA GLU A 81 -8.68 20.19 21.72
C GLU A 81 -9.84 20.93 21.04
N VAL A 82 -10.17 20.57 19.79
CA VAL A 82 -11.22 21.26 19.04
C VAL A 82 -12.56 20.58 19.27
N ARG A 83 -13.56 21.37 19.73
CA ARG A 83 -14.95 20.92 19.90
C ARG A 83 -15.56 20.42 18.59
N MET A 84 -16.57 19.57 18.68
CA MET A 84 -17.33 19.09 17.51
C MET A 84 -18.00 20.26 16.77
N GLY A 85 -18.28 20.08 15.46
CA GLY A 85 -18.82 21.12 14.60
C GLY A 85 -17.74 21.90 13.82
N LYS A 86 -18.07 23.06 13.27
CA LYS A 86 -17.17 23.96 12.49
C LYS A 86 -16.45 23.30 11.30
N GLY A 87 -17.11 22.35 10.62
CA GLY A 87 -16.62 21.78 9.35
C GLY A 87 -15.61 20.62 9.49
N LYS A 88 -15.08 20.19 8.34
CA LYS A 88 -14.16 19.05 8.22
C LYS A 88 -12.74 19.41 8.62
N GLY A 89 -12.09 18.56 9.41
CA GLY A 89 -10.71 18.75 9.86
C GLY A 89 -9.67 18.84 8.74
N ASN A 90 -8.43 19.14 9.07
CA ASN A 90 -7.33 19.20 8.13
C ASN A 90 -6.84 17.79 7.74
N VAL A 91 -6.12 17.69 6.61
CA VAL A 91 -5.51 16.43 6.17
C VAL A 91 -4.42 16.03 7.17
N SER A 92 -4.57 14.84 7.74
CA SER A 92 -3.63 14.26 8.70
C SER A 92 -2.61 13.36 8.01
N HIS A 93 -3.07 12.45 7.16
CA HIS A 93 -2.21 11.51 6.45
C HIS A 93 -2.85 11.05 5.15
N TRP A 94 -2.03 10.40 4.31
CA TRP A 94 -2.44 9.85 3.03
C TRP A 94 -2.59 8.35 3.12
N CYS A 95 -3.59 7.82 2.42
CA CYS A 95 -3.82 6.39 2.32
C CYS A 95 -4.26 5.98 0.91
N VAL A 96 -4.29 4.69 0.67
CA VAL A 96 -4.83 4.07 -0.55
C VAL A 96 -5.93 3.10 -0.17
N LYS A 97 -7.00 3.10 -0.96
CA LYS A 97 -8.00 2.04 -0.92
C LYS A 97 -7.54 0.91 -1.81
N VAL A 98 -7.47 -0.27 -1.24
CA VAL A 98 -7.09 -1.49 -1.92
C VAL A 98 -8.31 -2.40 -2.02
N ALA A 99 -8.57 -2.87 -3.22
CA ALA A 99 -9.57 -3.91 -3.47
C ALA A 99 -8.95 -5.29 -3.28
N SER A 100 -9.76 -6.29 -2.97
CA SER A 100 -9.34 -7.69 -3.11
C SER A 100 -8.84 -7.94 -4.54
N GLY A 101 -7.76 -8.69 -4.69
CA GLY A 101 -7.13 -8.95 -5.99
C GLY A 101 -6.19 -7.84 -6.49
N THR A 102 -5.83 -6.85 -5.66
CA THR A 102 -4.86 -5.81 -6.04
C THR A 102 -3.45 -6.23 -5.71
N MET A 103 -2.54 -6.13 -6.69
CA MET A 103 -1.10 -6.31 -6.47
C MET A 103 -0.53 -5.12 -5.69
N LEU A 104 0.19 -5.39 -4.60
CA LEU A 104 0.77 -4.37 -3.72
C LEU A 104 2.25 -4.12 -3.99
N PHE A 105 3.02 -5.20 -4.08
CA PHE A 105 4.46 -5.19 -4.33
C PHE A 105 4.83 -6.27 -5.34
N GLU A 106 5.82 -5.98 -6.16
CA GLU A 106 6.46 -6.97 -7.04
C GLU A 106 7.97 -6.93 -6.82
N ILE A 107 8.60 -8.08 -7.00
CA ILE A 107 10.04 -8.27 -6.84
C ILE A 107 10.55 -9.05 -8.04
N CYS A 108 11.67 -8.59 -8.60
CA CYS A 108 12.53 -9.35 -9.49
C CYS A 108 13.87 -9.54 -8.80
N ASN A 109 14.26 -10.79 -8.60
CA ASN A 109 15.52 -11.18 -7.97
C ASN A 109 15.89 -12.58 -8.42
N ASP A 110 17.16 -12.86 -8.67
CA ASP A 110 17.69 -14.16 -9.10
C ASP A 110 17.36 -15.28 -8.10
N ASN A 111 17.32 -14.96 -6.80
CA ASN A 111 16.96 -15.91 -5.75
C ASN A 111 15.49 -15.78 -5.35
N SER A 112 14.67 -16.70 -5.85
CA SER A 112 13.23 -16.73 -5.54
C SER A 112 12.92 -17.02 -4.06
N TYR A 113 13.76 -17.82 -3.36
CA TYR A 113 13.58 -18.12 -1.94
C TYR A 113 13.71 -16.88 -1.07
N ASP A 114 14.75 -16.06 -1.28
CA ASP A 114 14.94 -14.80 -0.56
C ASP A 114 13.80 -13.82 -0.82
N SER A 115 13.28 -13.78 -2.04
CA SER A 115 12.14 -12.95 -2.42
C SER A 115 10.87 -13.34 -1.69
N ILE A 116 10.56 -14.62 -1.59
CA ILE A 116 9.40 -15.13 -0.84
C ILE A 116 9.54 -14.81 0.64
N LYS A 117 10.73 -15.03 1.23
CA LYS A 117 11.02 -14.71 2.63
C LYS A 117 10.89 -13.21 2.92
N ALA A 118 11.32 -12.37 1.98
CA ALA A 118 11.20 -10.92 2.07
C ALA A 118 9.74 -10.46 2.02
N LEU A 119 8.94 -10.99 1.08
CA LEU A 119 7.52 -10.68 0.97
C LEU A 119 6.73 -11.16 2.20
N ASN A 120 7.04 -12.33 2.75
CA ASN A 120 6.44 -12.80 3.99
C ASN A 120 6.73 -11.85 5.16
N SER A 121 7.95 -11.31 5.25
CA SER A 121 8.28 -10.31 6.27
C SER A 121 7.53 -8.98 6.05
N GLY A 122 7.35 -8.56 4.79
CA GLY A 122 6.59 -7.37 4.40
C GLY A 122 5.09 -7.49 4.70
N LYS A 123 4.51 -8.69 4.52
CA LYS A 123 3.11 -9.00 4.80
C LYS A 123 2.68 -8.59 6.22
N HIS A 124 3.52 -8.82 7.24
CA HIS A 124 3.23 -8.50 8.62
C HIS A 124 3.17 -6.98 8.92
N LYS A 125 3.56 -6.12 7.98
CA LYS A 125 3.46 -4.65 8.11
C LYS A 125 2.21 -4.07 7.46
N LEU A 126 1.39 -4.92 6.84
CA LEU A 126 0.19 -4.50 6.15
C LEU A 126 -1.06 -4.87 6.95
N PRO A 127 -2.12 -4.03 6.94
CA PRO A 127 -3.35 -4.25 7.69
C PRO A 127 -4.33 -5.19 6.97
N VAL A 128 -3.98 -5.69 5.78
CA VAL A 128 -4.82 -6.55 4.95
C VAL A 128 -4.19 -7.94 4.78
N LYS A 129 -5.01 -8.97 4.67
CA LYS A 129 -4.54 -10.31 4.34
C LYS A 129 -4.02 -10.33 2.91
N THR A 130 -2.87 -10.97 2.72
CA THR A 130 -2.17 -11.00 1.44
C THR A 130 -1.72 -12.41 1.07
N LYS A 131 -1.61 -12.67 -0.24
CA LYS A 131 -1.11 -13.91 -0.84
C LYS A 131 0.10 -13.60 -1.72
N ILE A 132 1.10 -14.46 -1.69
CA ILE A 132 2.24 -14.39 -2.62
C ILE A 132 1.84 -15.10 -3.90
N ILE A 133 2.14 -14.47 -5.03
CA ILE A 133 1.95 -15.02 -6.38
C ILE A 133 3.32 -15.06 -7.04
N LYS A 134 3.59 -16.17 -7.73
CA LYS A 134 4.77 -16.37 -8.57
C LYS A 134 4.29 -16.58 -10.01
N ASN A 135 5.07 -16.09 -10.95
CA ASN A 135 4.87 -16.34 -12.38
C ASN A 135 5.23 -17.78 -12.72
#